data_7f0e3455cbf98ef5c50073157f37331e
#
_entry.id   7f0e3455cbf98ef5c50073157f37331e
#
_cell.length_a   1.000
_cell.length_b   1.000
_cell.length_c   1.000
_cell.angle_alpha   90.00
_cell.angle_beta   90.00
_cell.angle_gamma   90.00
#
_symmetry.space_group_name_H-M   'P 1'
#
loop_
_entity.id
_entity.type
_entity.pdbx_description
1 polymer ?
#
loop_
_entity_poly.entity_id
_entity_poly.type
_entity_poly.pdbx_seq_one_letter_code
_entity_poly.pdbx_strand_id
1 'polypeptide(L)'
;YLGFDPERRPRRTLGEAAKEAGWRVGYVTNTRITHATPACFYAHHSDRYDEETVAAQLLDADVDLALGGGLTYFLPVEKNGARRDGRNLVEEARERGTRVLLRNDIPAWNGEGRLIGLFANSHLAYELDDRNYPRSRRDPTLAVLARTALDGLSRGDRPFFLMLEGGRIDHAGHEFDAAGVVAETLRFDE
;
A
#
# COMPACT_ATOMS: atom_id res chain seq x y z
N TYR A 1 12.12 -12.93 3.74
CA TYR A 1 12.65 -12.37 2.48
C TYR A 1 11.50 -11.89 1.62
N LEU A 2 11.70 -10.82 0.85
CA LEU A 2 10.77 -10.27 -0.13
C LEU A 2 11.33 -10.56 -1.52
N GLY A 3 10.56 -11.19 -2.42
CA GLY A 3 10.97 -11.45 -3.80
C GLY A 3 12.21 -12.35 -3.97
N PHE A 4 12.52 -13.18 -2.99
CA PHE A 4 13.65 -14.12 -3.01
C PHE A 4 13.18 -15.56 -2.84
N ASP A 5 13.92 -16.51 -3.45
CA ASP A 5 13.77 -17.93 -3.15
C ASP A 5 14.48 -18.34 -1.84
N PRO A 6 14.32 -19.59 -1.40
CA PRO A 6 15.01 -20.10 -0.19
C PRO A 6 16.55 -19.97 -0.25
N GLU A 7 17.13 -20.00 -1.45
CA GLU A 7 18.57 -19.84 -1.68
C GLU A 7 19.00 -18.37 -1.80
N ARG A 8 18.10 -17.42 -1.46
CA ARG A 8 18.32 -15.97 -1.49
C ARG A 8 18.63 -15.41 -2.88
N ARG A 9 18.12 -16.03 -3.93
CA ARG A 9 18.19 -15.48 -5.28
C ARG A 9 16.93 -14.67 -5.57
N PRO A 10 17.04 -13.47 -6.16
CA PRO A 10 15.87 -12.68 -6.53
C PRO A 10 15.02 -13.45 -7.54
N ARG A 11 13.72 -13.44 -7.35
CA ARG A 11 12.73 -14.09 -8.22
C ARG A 11 11.75 -13.06 -8.73
N ARG A 12 11.49 -13.10 -10.02
CA ARG A 12 10.49 -12.27 -10.65
C ARG A 12 9.16 -12.38 -9.90
N THR A 13 8.64 -11.25 -9.43
CA THR A 13 7.37 -11.17 -8.73
C THR A 13 6.19 -11.25 -9.69
N LEU A 14 4.98 -11.52 -9.17
CA LEU A 14 3.77 -11.49 -9.98
C LEU A 14 3.48 -10.09 -10.54
N GLY A 15 3.79 -9.04 -9.77
CA GLY A 15 3.63 -7.66 -10.23
C GLY A 15 4.53 -7.34 -11.42
N GLU A 16 5.83 -7.71 -11.34
CA GLU A 16 6.78 -7.55 -12.43
C GLU A 16 6.33 -8.35 -13.67
N ALA A 17 5.90 -9.61 -13.48
CA ALA A 17 5.41 -10.43 -14.58
C ALA A 17 4.18 -9.82 -15.27
N ALA A 18 3.26 -9.24 -14.51
CA ALA A 18 2.09 -8.55 -15.04
C ALA A 18 2.49 -7.29 -15.83
N LYS A 19 3.43 -6.49 -15.30
CA LYS A 19 3.95 -5.30 -16.02
C LYS A 19 4.64 -5.67 -17.32
N GLU A 20 5.50 -6.70 -17.32
CA GLU A 20 6.16 -7.21 -18.53
C GLU A 20 5.15 -7.69 -19.59
N ALA A 21 4.01 -8.25 -19.14
CA ALA A 21 2.90 -8.63 -20.03
C ALA A 21 2.06 -7.42 -20.51
N GLY A 22 2.41 -6.18 -20.14
CA GLY A 22 1.71 -4.96 -20.52
C GLY A 22 0.45 -4.67 -19.69
N TRP A 23 0.24 -5.38 -18.57
CA TRP A 23 -0.91 -5.16 -17.69
C TRP A 23 -0.74 -3.91 -16.83
N ARG A 24 -1.85 -3.36 -16.36
CA ARG A 24 -1.84 -2.41 -15.25
C ARG A 24 -1.66 -3.17 -13.93
N VAL A 25 -0.96 -2.55 -12.96
CA VAL A 25 -0.68 -3.20 -11.67
C VAL A 25 -1.06 -2.28 -10.54
N GLY A 26 -1.86 -2.80 -9.60
CA GLY A 26 -2.28 -2.09 -8.40
C GLY A 26 -2.12 -2.92 -7.13
N TYR A 27 -1.79 -2.24 -6.03
CA TYR A 27 -1.71 -2.82 -4.69
C TYR A 27 -2.55 -2.00 -3.73
N VAL A 28 -3.43 -2.67 -2.98
CA VAL A 28 -4.32 -2.06 -1.99
C VAL A 28 -4.27 -2.86 -0.71
N THR A 29 -4.06 -2.19 0.41
CA THR A 29 -4.02 -2.82 1.73
C THR A 29 -4.50 -1.86 2.81
N ASN A 30 -5.04 -2.38 3.91
CA ASN A 30 -5.24 -1.59 5.13
C ASN A 30 -4.05 -1.68 6.10
N THR A 31 -2.95 -2.30 5.68
CA THR A 31 -1.65 -2.23 6.36
C THR A 31 -0.78 -1.10 5.80
N ARG A 32 0.49 -1.04 6.20
CA ARG A 32 1.50 -0.24 5.50
C ARG A 32 1.70 -0.83 4.10
N ILE A 33 1.78 0.02 3.09
CA ILE A 33 2.05 -0.43 1.72
C ILE A 33 3.44 -1.09 1.59
N THR A 34 4.33 -0.83 2.53
CA THR A 34 5.65 -1.44 2.67
C THR A 34 5.65 -2.74 3.47
N HIS A 35 4.49 -3.17 4.01
CA HIS A 35 4.36 -4.44 4.73
C HIS A 35 4.66 -5.62 3.81
N ALA A 36 5.02 -6.78 4.40
CA ALA A 36 5.56 -7.90 3.64
C ALA A 36 4.66 -8.40 2.52
N THR A 37 3.33 -8.46 2.73
CA THR A 37 2.40 -8.97 1.72
C THR A 37 2.42 -8.10 0.46
N PRO A 38 2.11 -6.79 0.49
CA PRO A 38 2.21 -5.98 -0.71
C PRO A 38 3.64 -5.91 -1.26
N ALA A 39 4.65 -5.82 -0.38
CA ALA A 39 6.05 -5.72 -0.78
C ALA A 39 6.54 -6.92 -1.59
N CYS A 40 6.06 -8.14 -1.33
CA CYS A 40 6.41 -9.34 -2.10
C CYS A 40 6.02 -9.26 -3.58
N PHE A 41 5.18 -8.32 -3.99
CA PHE A 41 4.76 -8.16 -5.39
C PHE A 41 5.62 -7.17 -6.18
N TYR A 42 6.48 -6.36 -5.49
CA TYR A 42 7.28 -5.33 -6.16
C TYR A 42 8.72 -5.19 -5.63
N ALA A 43 9.03 -5.75 -4.47
CA ALA A 43 10.32 -5.53 -3.81
C ALA A 43 11.17 -6.80 -3.72
N HIS A 44 12.49 -6.58 -3.75
CA HIS A 44 13.51 -7.61 -3.55
C HIS A 44 14.40 -7.21 -2.39
N HIS A 45 14.13 -7.75 -1.20
CA HIS A 45 14.91 -7.45 0.00
C HIS A 45 15.02 -8.66 0.94
N SER A 46 16.20 -8.85 1.53
CA SER A 46 16.44 -9.97 2.47
C SER A 46 15.84 -9.74 3.85
N ASP A 47 15.53 -8.50 4.21
CA ASP A 47 14.90 -8.12 5.47
C ASP A 47 13.58 -7.38 5.22
N ARG A 48 12.46 -7.99 5.61
CA ARG A 48 11.13 -7.37 5.49
C ARG A 48 10.92 -6.17 6.41
N TYR A 49 11.76 -5.98 7.40
CA TYR A 49 11.67 -4.89 8.38
C TYR A 49 12.43 -3.63 7.94
N ASP A 50 13.29 -3.71 6.91
CA ASP A 50 13.88 -2.55 6.27
C ASP A 50 12.88 -1.86 5.33
N GLU A 51 11.81 -1.33 5.93
CA GLU A 51 10.72 -0.69 5.18
C GLU A 51 11.15 0.63 4.52
N GLU A 52 12.24 1.24 4.95
CA GLU A 52 12.83 2.42 4.27
C GLU A 52 13.32 2.07 2.87
N THR A 53 14.05 0.93 2.75
CA THR A 53 14.49 0.39 1.44
C THR A 53 13.30 -0.09 0.61
N VAL A 54 12.34 -0.80 1.22
CA VAL A 54 11.12 -1.26 0.55
C VAL A 54 10.31 -0.10 -0.02
N ALA A 55 10.17 1.02 0.73
CA ALA A 55 9.49 2.22 0.25
C ALA A 55 10.19 2.84 -0.98
N ALA A 56 11.53 2.87 -0.99
CA ALA A 56 12.28 3.35 -2.15
C ALA A 56 12.06 2.44 -3.38
N GLN A 57 12.06 1.12 -3.19
CA GLN A 57 11.79 0.17 -4.27
C GLN A 57 10.37 0.30 -4.85
N LEU A 58 9.36 0.70 -4.05
CA LEU A 58 8.02 1.00 -4.58
C LEU A 58 8.03 2.16 -5.57
N LEU A 59 8.85 3.19 -5.34
CA LEU A 59 8.98 4.31 -6.27
C LEU A 59 9.64 3.89 -7.58
N ASP A 60 10.59 2.97 -7.51
CA ASP A 60 11.35 2.47 -8.66
C ASP A 60 10.56 1.39 -9.43
N ALA A 61 9.65 0.68 -8.76
CA ALA A 61 8.75 -0.27 -9.39
C ALA A 61 7.75 0.45 -10.32
N ASP A 62 7.51 -0.13 -11.49
CA ASP A 62 6.53 0.42 -12.46
C ASP A 62 5.08 0.05 -12.07
N VAL A 63 4.65 0.49 -10.89
CA VAL A 63 3.30 0.25 -10.34
C VAL A 63 2.38 1.38 -10.74
N ASP A 64 1.18 1.08 -11.25
CA ASP A 64 0.22 2.11 -11.65
C ASP A 64 -0.50 2.70 -10.43
N LEU A 65 -0.78 1.87 -9.41
CA LEU A 65 -1.47 2.30 -8.19
C LEU A 65 -0.95 1.56 -6.96
N ALA A 66 -0.72 2.30 -5.85
CA ALA A 66 -0.43 1.73 -4.54
C ALA A 66 -1.17 2.53 -3.45
N LEU A 67 -2.09 1.88 -2.71
CA LEU A 67 -2.90 2.52 -1.68
C LEU A 67 -2.79 1.77 -0.35
N GLY A 68 -2.51 2.49 0.73
CA GLY A 68 -2.40 1.91 2.07
C GLY A 68 -1.95 2.94 3.12
N GLY A 69 -1.35 2.44 4.19
CA GLY A 69 -0.64 3.25 5.19
C GLY A 69 0.87 3.29 4.93
N GLY A 70 1.65 3.69 5.96
CA GLY A 70 3.11 3.63 5.95
C GLY A 70 3.82 4.93 5.58
N LEU A 71 3.13 6.08 5.62
CA LEU A 71 3.70 7.40 5.31
C LEU A 71 5.04 7.66 6.00
N THR A 72 5.22 7.14 7.22
CA THR A 72 6.46 7.27 8.00
C THR A 72 7.70 6.84 7.22
N TYR A 73 7.64 5.80 6.40
CA TYR A 73 8.79 5.27 5.64
C TYR A 73 9.06 6.03 4.34
N PHE A 74 8.20 6.98 3.98
CA PHE A 74 8.37 7.87 2.82
C PHE A 74 8.92 9.24 3.20
N LEU A 75 8.95 9.59 4.49
CA LEU A 75 9.39 10.88 4.98
C LEU A 75 10.69 10.79 5.77
N PRO A 76 11.57 11.81 5.68
CA PRO A 76 12.75 11.91 6.52
C PRO A 76 12.38 12.23 7.98
N VAL A 77 13.31 11.96 8.91
CA VAL A 77 13.13 12.19 10.35
C VAL A 77 12.74 13.65 10.65
N GLU A 78 13.30 14.60 9.92
CA GLU A 78 13.01 16.04 10.07
C GLU A 78 11.56 16.41 9.72
N LYS A 79 10.88 15.53 8.98
CA LYS A 79 9.44 15.65 8.64
C LYS A 79 8.57 14.63 9.39
N ASN A 80 8.99 14.20 10.57
CA ASN A 80 8.32 13.18 11.40
C ASN A 80 8.21 11.80 10.71
N GLY A 81 9.13 11.48 9.82
CA GLY A 81 9.26 10.17 9.22
C GLY A 81 10.27 9.27 9.93
N ALA A 82 10.58 8.13 9.34
CA ALA A 82 11.57 7.18 9.83
C ALA A 82 12.89 7.25 9.05
N ARG A 83 12.90 7.83 7.85
CA ARG A 83 14.06 7.79 6.95
C ARG A 83 15.25 8.55 7.48
N ARG A 84 16.36 7.82 7.63
CA ARG A 84 17.64 8.36 8.11
C ARG A 84 18.57 8.79 6.99
N ASP A 85 18.23 8.46 5.73
CA ASP A 85 18.96 8.87 4.54
C ASP A 85 18.63 10.30 4.07
N GLY A 86 17.74 11.00 4.78
CA GLY A 86 17.30 12.36 4.48
C GLY A 86 16.38 12.50 3.26
N ARG A 87 16.08 11.39 2.56
CA ARG A 87 15.21 11.42 1.38
C ARG A 87 13.76 11.67 1.75
N ASN A 88 13.07 12.46 0.92
CA ASN A 88 11.61 12.64 0.96
C ASN A 88 10.97 11.96 -0.24
N LEU A 89 10.59 10.70 -0.08
CA LEU A 89 10.04 9.91 -1.19
C LEU A 89 8.68 10.42 -1.67
N VAL A 90 7.95 11.18 -0.85
CA VAL A 90 6.70 11.84 -1.28
C VAL A 90 7.00 12.93 -2.32
N GLU A 91 8.02 13.75 -2.09
CA GLU A 91 8.45 14.78 -3.04
C GLU A 91 9.07 14.15 -4.29
N GLU A 92 9.96 13.17 -4.12
CA GLU A 92 10.55 12.45 -5.25
C GLU A 92 9.49 11.78 -6.14
N ALA A 93 8.44 11.19 -5.56
CA ALA A 93 7.33 10.62 -6.31
C ALA A 93 6.62 11.69 -7.15
N ARG A 94 6.35 12.86 -6.56
CA ARG A 94 5.72 13.99 -7.25
C ARG A 94 6.58 14.54 -8.37
N GLU A 95 7.87 14.68 -8.15
CA GLU A 95 8.84 15.11 -9.17
C GLU A 95 8.91 14.15 -10.36
N ARG A 96 8.69 12.84 -10.11
CA ARG A 96 8.57 11.80 -11.15
C ARG A 96 7.19 11.76 -11.83
N GLY A 97 6.30 12.71 -11.51
CA GLY A 97 4.95 12.78 -12.08
C GLY A 97 3.93 11.83 -11.44
N THR A 98 4.27 11.21 -10.30
CA THR A 98 3.32 10.38 -9.55
C THR A 98 2.41 11.28 -8.70
N ARG A 99 1.10 11.11 -8.81
CA ARG A 99 0.16 11.74 -7.88
C ARG A 99 0.26 11.08 -6.51
N VAL A 100 0.43 11.88 -5.45
CA VAL A 100 0.51 11.37 -4.08
C VAL A 100 -0.65 11.93 -3.27
N LEU A 101 -1.48 11.03 -2.74
CA LEU A 101 -2.57 11.31 -1.81
C LEU A 101 -2.12 11.02 -0.38
N LEU A 102 -2.52 11.85 0.55
CA LEU A 102 -2.22 11.72 1.98
C LEU A 102 -3.53 11.61 2.78
N ARG A 103 -3.44 11.45 4.10
CA ARG A 103 -4.53 11.15 5.03
C ARG A 103 -5.88 11.85 4.76
N ASN A 104 -5.85 13.14 4.44
CA ASN A 104 -7.07 13.94 4.29
C ASN A 104 -7.55 14.03 2.84
N ASP A 105 -6.85 13.41 1.92
CA ASP A 105 -7.23 13.43 0.52
C ASP A 105 -8.34 12.40 0.26
N ILE A 106 -9.23 12.74 -0.66
CA ILE A 106 -10.26 11.80 -1.10
C ILE A 106 -9.63 10.81 -2.07
N PRO A 107 -9.69 9.50 -1.80
CA PRO A 107 -9.21 8.51 -2.74
C PRO A 107 -10.02 8.56 -4.04
N ALA A 108 -9.41 9.09 -5.10
CA ALA A 108 -10.00 9.16 -6.43
C ALA A 108 -8.89 9.06 -7.49
N TRP A 109 -9.11 8.21 -8.49
CA TRP A 109 -8.19 8.03 -9.60
C TRP A 109 -8.94 7.72 -10.89
N ASN A 110 -8.59 8.42 -11.95
CA ASN A 110 -9.22 8.25 -13.26
C ASN A 110 -8.47 7.25 -14.17
N GLY A 111 -7.50 6.52 -13.64
CA GLY A 111 -6.68 5.56 -14.40
C GLY A 111 -5.55 6.20 -15.21
N GLU A 112 -5.32 7.51 -15.09
CA GLU A 112 -4.24 8.21 -15.79
C GLU A 112 -3.06 8.47 -14.85
N GLY A 113 -1.85 8.27 -15.36
CA GLY A 113 -0.61 8.40 -14.59
C GLY A 113 -0.51 7.38 -13.45
N ARG A 114 0.46 7.59 -12.57
CA ARG A 114 0.69 6.77 -11.38
C ARG A 114 0.05 7.42 -10.15
N LEU A 115 -0.46 6.59 -9.22
CA LEU A 115 -1.03 7.03 -7.96
C LEU A 115 -0.43 6.28 -6.78
N ILE A 116 0.05 7.02 -5.77
CA ILE A 116 0.38 6.47 -4.45
C ILE A 116 -0.51 7.16 -3.41
N GLY A 117 -1.22 6.39 -2.58
CA GLY A 117 -2.01 6.89 -1.46
C GLY A 117 -1.48 6.37 -0.13
N LEU A 118 -1.09 7.29 0.76
CA LEU A 118 -0.50 7.02 2.08
C LEU A 118 -1.39 7.67 3.16
N PHE A 119 -2.42 6.95 3.58
CA PHE A 119 -3.51 7.52 4.39
C PHE A 119 -3.25 7.47 5.91
N ALA A 120 -2.25 6.73 6.36
CA ALA A 120 -1.83 6.65 7.76
C ALA A 120 -0.31 6.65 7.90
N ASN A 121 0.21 7.09 9.05
CA ASN A 121 1.65 7.01 9.33
C ASN A 121 2.15 5.57 9.39
N SER A 122 1.37 4.67 9.99
CA SER A 122 1.61 3.23 10.05
C SER A 122 0.48 2.49 9.31
N HIS A 123 -0.14 1.48 9.91
CA HIS A 123 -1.33 0.83 9.37
C HIS A 123 -2.54 1.75 9.44
N LEU A 124 -3.56 1.52 8.63
CA LEU A 124 -4.86 2.13 8.83
C LEU A 124 -5.44 1.66 10.17
N ALA A 125 -6.33 2.47 10.75
CA ALA A 125 -6.98 2.13 12.01
C ALA A 125 -7.78 0.82 11.90
N TYR A 126 -7.95 0.12 13.01
CA TYR A 126 -8.92 -0.97 13.07
C TYR A 126 -10.33 -0.44 12.87
N GLU A 127 -11.20 -1.23 12.25
CA GLU A 127 -12.58 -0.84 11.98
C GLU A 127 -13.33 -0.40 13.26
N LEU A 128 -13.13 -1.12 14.36
CA LEU A 128 -13.77 -0.79 15.64
C LEU A 128 -13.24 0.51 16.24
N ASP A 129 -11.95 0.76 16.11
CA ASP A 129 -11.32 1.98 16.63
C ASP A 129 -11.68 3.19 15.76
N ASP A 130 -11.70 3.02 14.43
CA ASP A 130 -12.01 4.09 13.49
C ASP A 130 -13.42 4.66 13.71
N ARG A 131 -14.39 3.83 14.13
CA ARG A 131 -15.75 4.26 14.46
C ARG A 131 -15.81 5.30 15.57
N ASN A 132 -14.81 5.34 16.46
CA ASN A 132 -14.74 6.28 17.58
C ASN A 132 -14.25 7.67 17.13
N TYR A 133 -13.76 7.83 15.90
CA TYR A 133 -13.32 9.12 15.38
C TYR A 133 -14.42 9.83 14.58
N PRO A 134 -14.44 11.18 14.58
CA PRO A 134 -15.27 11.95 13.66
C PRO A 134 -14.99 11.54 12.20
N ARG A 135 -16.02 11.49 11.34
CA ARG A 135 -15.87 11.10 9.92
C ARG A 135 -14.75 11.82 9.18
N SER A 136 -14.50 13.10 9.51
CA SER A 136 -13.42 13.91 8.93
C SER A 136 -12.00 13.50 9.33
N ARG A 137 -11.87 12.57 10.29
CA ARG A 137 -10.58 12.06 10.80
C ARG A 137 -10.40 10.56 10.56
N ARG A 138 -11.38 9.92 9.95
CA ARG A 138 -11.31 8.48 9.65
C ARG A 138 -10.38 8.23 8.47
N ASP A 139 -9.67 7.14 8.55
CA ASP A 139 -8.95 6.62 7.42
C ASP A 139 -9.96 6.13 6.35
N PRO A 140 -9.62 6.15 5.05
CA PRO A 140 -10.47 5.56 4.03
C PRO A 140 -10.60 4.05 4.30
N THR A 141 -11.82 3.52 4.18
CA THR A 141 -12.05 2.08 4.35
C THR A 141 -11.41 1.29 3.22
N LEU A 142 -11.09 0.01 3.47
CA LEU A 142 -10.53 -0.87 2.45
C LEU A 142 -11.44 -0.96 1.21
N ALA A 143 -12.77 -1.00 1.41
CA ALA A 143 -13.76 -0.98 0.31
C ALA A 143 -13.66 0.29 -0.55
N VAL A 144 -13.44 1.47 0.06
CA VAL A 144 -13.23 2.72 -0.69
C VAL A 144 -11.93 2.67 -1.49
N LEU A 145 -10.84 2.17 -0.90
CA LEU A 145 -9.56 2.02 -1.59
C LEU A 145 -9.66 1.00 -2.74
N ALA A 146 -10.32 -0.13 -2.51
CA ALA A 146 -10.54 -1.16 -3.52
C ALA A 146 -11.36 -0.63 -4.70
N ARG A 147 -12.43 0.10 -4.43
CA ARG A 147 -13.24 0.75 -5.48
C ARG A 147 -12.44 1.75 -6.28
N THR A 148 -11.64 2.59 -5.62
CA THR A 148 -10.75 3.55 -6.29
C THR A 148 -9.79 2.85 -7.24
N ALA A 149 -9.22 1.72 -6.80
CA ALA A 149 -8.32 0.91 -7.62
C ALA A 149 -9.04 0.28 -8.81
N LEU A 150 -10.19 -0.35 -8.58
CA LEU A 150 -10.98 -0.99 -9.63
C LEU A 150 -11.46 0.02 -10.67
N ASP A 151 -12.01 1.17 -10.23
CA ASP A 151 -12.50 2.22 -11.12
C ASP A 151 -11.40 2.78 -12.02
N GLY A 152 -10.16 2.89 -11.52
CA GLY A 152 -9.03 3.36 -12.29
C GLY A 152 -8.39 2.29 -13.16
N LEU A 153 -8.12 1.09 -12.60
CA LEU A 153 -7.44 0.00 -13.31
C LEU A 153 -8.27 -0.58 -14.46
N SER A 154 -9.61 -0.63 -14.32
CA SER A 154 -10.51 -1.18 -15.34
C SER A 154 -10.78 -0.23 -16.51
N ARG A 155 -10.23 0.99 -16.52
CA ARG A 155 -10.44 1.92 -17.62
C ARG A 155 -9.63 1.53 -18.85
N GLY A 156 -10.31 1.53 -20.02
CA GLY A 156 -9.74 1.11 -21.31
C GLY A 156 -9.61 -0.40 -21.44
N ASP A 157 -8.85 -0.84 -22.43
CA ASP A 157 -8.81 -2.26 -22.85
C ASP A 157 -7.62 -3.03 -22.26
N ARG A 158 -6.77 -2.39 -21.44
CA ARG A 158 -5.61 -3.07 -20.86
C ARG A 158 -6.06 -3.95 -19.68
N PRO A 159 -5.64 -5.23 -19.65
CA PRO A 159 -5.86 -6.06 -18.49
C PRO A 159 -5.12 -5.49 -17.26
N PHE A 160 -5.56 -5.88 -16.07
CA PHE A 160 -4.90 -5.45 -14.84
C PHE A 160 -4.69 -6.60 -13.85
N PHE A 161 -3.71 -6.43 -13.01
CA PHE A 161 -3.45 -7.23 -11.82
C PHE A 161 -3.69 -6.33 -10.58
N LEU A 162 -4.57 -6.77 -9.70
CA LEU A 162 -4.84 -6.09 -8.43
C LEU A 162 -4.59 -7.05 -7.28
N MET A 163 -3.69 -6.71 -6.37
CA MET A 163 -3.57 -7.34 -5.06
C MET A 163 -4.36 -6.50 -4.06
N LEU A 164 -5.29 -7.14 -3.35
CA LEU A 164 -6.10 -6.54 -2.29
C LEU A 164 -5.93 -7.34 -1.00
N GLU A 165 -5.57 -6.66 0.09
CA GLU A 165 -5.28 -7.28 1.37
C GLU A 165 -6.06 -6.62 2.52
N GLY A 166 -6.76 -7.45 3.30
CA GLY A 166 -7.31 -7.11 4.62
C GLY A 166 -6.34 -7.53 5.74
N GLY A 167 -5.12 -7.01 5.77
CA GLY A 167 -4.06 -7.48 6.68
C GLY A 167 -4.30 -7.16 8.15
N ARG A 168 -5.27 -6.27 8.47
CA ARG A 168 -5.64 -6.02 9.87
C ARG A 168 -6.39 -7.18 10.52
N ILE A 169 -6.95 -8.11 9.73
CA ILE A 169 -7.53 -9.37 10.25
C ILE A 169 -6.44 -10.18 10.97
N ASP A 170 -5.27 -10.35 10.31
CA ASP A 170 -4.12 -11.07 10.88
C ASP A 170 -3.59 -10.37 12.14
N HIS A 171 -3.47 -9.04 12.10
CA HIS A 171 -3.00 -8.26 13.25
C HIS A 171 -3.92 -8.44 14.46
N ALA A 172 -5.24 -8.32 14.29
CA ALA A 172 -6.21 -8.57 15.37
C ALA A 172 -6.10 -10.01 15.90
N GLY A 173 -5.86 -10.99 15.02
CA GLY A 173 -5.60 -12.38 15.41
C GLY A 173 -4.35 -12.54 16.28
N HIS A 174 -3.26 -11.87 15.94
CA HIS A 174 -2.02 -11.87 16.74
C HIS A 174 -2.19 -11.18 18.10
N GLU A 175 -3.08 -10.19 18.19
CA GLU A 175 -3.42 -9.48 19.43
C GLU A 175 -4.47 -10.25 20.28
N PHE A 176 -4.95 -11.41 19.81
CA PHE A 176 -6.02 -12.18 20.43
C PHE A 176 -7.34 -11.41 20.55
N ASP A 177 -7.56 -10.43 19.70
CA ASP A 177 -8.77 -9.62 19.63
C ASP A 177 -9.82 -10.29 18.71
N ALA A 178 -10.65 -11.14 19.30
CA ALA A 178 -11.70 -11.84 18.56
C ALA A 178 -12.74 -10.86 17.96
N ALA A 179 -13.05 -9.75 18.63
CA ALA A 179 -13.98 -8.74 18.14
C ALA A 179 -13.40 -7.99 16.93
N GLY A 180 -12.11 -7.64 17.00
CA GLY A 180 -11.37 -7.06 15.89
C GLY A 180 -11.33 -7.98 14.68
N VAL A 181 -10.98 -9.28 14.87
CA VAL A 181 -10.98 -10.26 13.76
C VAL A 181 -12.33 -10.32 13.05
N VAL A 182 -13.43 -10.38 13.82
CA VAL A 182 -14.79 -10.41 13.22
C VAL A 182 -15.10 -9.11 12.47
N ALA A 183 -14.82 -7.95 13.08
CA ALA A 183 -15.10 -6.66 12.47
C ALA A 183 -14.30 -6.44 11.17
N GLU A 184 -12.99 -6.74 11.19
CA GLU A 184 -12.12 -6.62 10.01
C GLU A 184 -12.52 -7.60 8.90
N THR A 185 -12.95 -8.84 9.27
CA THR A 185 -13.39 -9.83 8.28
C THR A 185 -14.70 -9.40 7.61
N LEU A 186 -15.67 -8.92 8.38
CA LEU A 186 -16.94 -8.41 7.84
C LEU A 186 -16.70 -7.19 6.94
N ARG A 187 -15.76 -6.33 7.30
CA ARG A 187 -15.40 -5.16 6.47
C ARG A 187 -14.66 -5.55 5.20
N PHE A 188 -13.93 -6.63 5.21
CA PHE A 188 -13.27 -7.15 4.01
C PHE A 188 -14.25 -7.79 3.03
N ASP A 189 -15.36 -8.37 3.52
CA ASP A 189 -16.38 -9.03 2.71
C ASP A 189 -17.29 -8.04 1.95
N GLU A 190 -17.33 -6.77 2.35
CA GLU A 190 -18.09 -5.69 1.67
C GLU A 190 -17.51 -5.33 0.28
#